data_ba5fb59b014543f822d6e0983ffadca6
#
_entry.id   ba5fb59b014543f822d6e0983ffadca6
#
_cell.length_a   1.000
_cell.length_b   1.000
_cell.length_c   1.000
_cell.angle_alpha   90.00
_cell.angle_beta   90.00
_cell.angle_gamma   90.00
#
_symmetry.space_group_name_H-M   'P 1'
#
loop_
_entity.id
_entity.type
_entity.pdbx_description
1 polymer ?
#
loop_
_entity_poly.entity_id
_entity_poly.type
_entity_poly.pdbx_seq_one_letter_code
_entity_poly.pdbx_strand_id
1 'polypeptide(L)'
;EDRAAMDQASHNKIVSFIWSIADDCLRDVFVRGKYRDVILPMFVLRRLDCLLEPTKQAVREEVQDQREKFKLTELDAGGLRDVTGYVFYNTSEWTLKSLLGNPSQLEANMDAYLNGFSDNVKEIIENFDLRTQVRKMIAADVLFDVIEKYVAEDINLTPHDKRGPDGRVQPGLSNLGMGYVFEELIRKFNEENNEEAGEHFTPREVIKLMTHLLFDPVKDSLPPVLTVYDPACGSGGMLTEAQNFIVDPDGGIKSSADVYIYGKEVNPETFAICKSDMMIKGNNPENIKLGSTLATNDFSSMSFDFMLSNPPYGKSWKTDLKFIKDGKDVLDPRFKIELAGYDGTVESCDATPRSS
;
A
#
# COMPACT_ATOMS: atom_id res chain seq x y z
N GLU A 1 -5.58 25.50 -12.58
CA GLU A 1 -5.66 25.94 -11.14
C GLU A 1 -6.98 25.53 -10.50
N ASP A 2 -8.14 25.77 -11.13
CA ASP A 2 -9.46 25.44 -10.56
C ASP A 2 -9.71 23.93 -10.38
N ARG A 3 -9.18 23.09 -11.25
CA ARG A 3 -9.32 21.63 -11.16
C ARG A 3 -8.49 21.05 -10.03
N ALA A 4 -7.27 21.54 -9.85
CA ALA A 4 -6.40 21.14 -8.72
C ALA A 4 -6.96 21.58 -7.37
N ALA A 5 -7.58 22.76 -7.29
CA ALA A 5 -8.22 23.25 -6.07
C ALA A 5 -9.51 22.48 -5.74
N MET A 6 -10.31 22.08 -6.75
CA MET A 6 -11.46 21.21 -6.54
C MET A 6 -11.07 19.81 -6.09
N ASP A 7 -9.99 19.25 -6.65
CA ASP A 7 -9.45 17.96 -6.22
C ASP A 7 -9.01 18.00 -4.76
N GLN A 8 -8.30 19.04 -4.34
CA GLN A 8 -7.86 19.18 -2.95
C GLN A 8 -9.04 19.31 -1.96
N ALA A 9 -10.08 20.06 -2.31
CA ALA A 9 -11.28 20.18 -1.49
C ALA A 9 -12.03 18.85 -1.35
N SER A 10 -12.11 18.07 -2.43
CA SER A 10 -12.70 16.74 -2.44
C SER A 10 -11.88 15.76 -1.58
N HIS A 11 -10.56 15.77 -1.70
CA HIS A 11 -9.67 14.95 -0.89
C HIS A 11 -9.82 15.28 0.60
N ASN A 12 -9.81 16.55 0.97
CA ASN A 12 -9.99 16.99 2.35
C ASN A 12 -11.36 16.57 2.93
N LYS A 13 -12.42 16.61 2.11
CA LYS A 13 -13.74 16.14 2.51
C LYS A 13 -13.72 14.63 2.82
N ILE A 14 -13.10 13.83 1.95
CA ILE A 14 -12.95 12.39 2.15
C ILE A 14 -12.13 12.10 3.42
N VAL A 15 -10.99 12.74 3.59
CA VAL A 15 -10.13 12.58 4.79
C VAL A 15 -10.91 12.92 6.06
N SER A 16 -11.65 14.04 6.07
CA SER A 16 -12.43 14.46 7.24
C SER A 16 -13.56 13.49 7.54
N PHE A 17 -14.23 12.96 6.52
CA PHE A 17 -15.28 11.97 6.68
C PHE A 17 -14.73 10.66 7.26
N ILE A 18 -13.67 10.12 6.66
CA ILE A 18 -13.03 8.88 7.15
C ILE A 18 -12.51 9.05 8.58
N TRP A 19 -11.96 10.23 8.91
CA TRP A 19 -11.54 10.55 10.27
C TRP A 19 -12.72 10.54 11.25
N SER A 20 -13.88 11.06 10.85
CA SER A 20 -15.08 11.08 11.70
C SER A 20 -15.56 9.67 12.07
N ILE A 21 -15.31 8.65 11.24
CA ILE A 21 -15.67 7.26 11.54
C ILE A 21 -14.97 6.79 12.83
N ALA A 22 -13.70 7.18 13.02
CA ALA A 22 -12.97 6.84 14.24
C ALA A 22 -13.63 7.44 15.49
N ASP A 23 -14.01 8.70 15.42
CA ASP A 23 -14.66 9.39 16.56
C ASP A 23 -16.10 8.88 16.80
N ASP A 24 -16.84 8.59 15.74
CA ASP A 24 -18.24 8.16 15.83
C ASP A 24 -18.40 6.70 16.29
N CYS A 25 -17.54 5.80 15.80
CA CYS A 25 -17.72 4.35 15.96
C CYS A 25 -16.70 3.70 16.90
N LEU A 26 -15.48 4.24 17.04
CA LEU A 26 -14.38 3.53 17.70
C LEU A 26 -13.99 4.07 19.07
N ARG A 27 -14.51 5.24 19.47
CA ARG A 27 -14.10 5.95 20.68
C ARG A 27 -14.14 5.14 21.96
N ASP A 28 -15.17 4.31 22.12
CA ASP A 28 -15.39 3.53 23.34
C ASP A 28 -14.86 2.08 23.24
N VAL A 29 -14.36 1.69 22.08
CA VAL A 29 -13.92 0.32 21.78
C VAL A 29 -12.41 0.22 21.67
N PHE A 30 -11.79 1.24 21.09
CA PHE A 30 -10.34 1.31 20.84
C PHE A 30 -9.72 2.52 21.53
N VAL A 31 -8.51 2.36 22.02
CA VAL A 31 -7.72 3.52 22.43
C VAL A 31 -7.37 4.35 21.19
N ARG A 32 -7.30 5.67 21.34
CA ARG A 32 -7.16 6.60 20.22
C ARG A 32 -5.98 6.28 19.29
N GLY A 33 -4.83 5.91 19.86
CA GLY A 33 -3.65 5.51 19.09
C GLY A 33 -3.81 4.22 18.27
N LYS A 34 -4.92 3.48 18.45
CA LYS A 34 -5.24 2.24 17.72
C LYS A 34 -6.31 2.39 16.66
N TYR A 35 -6.86 3.59 16.46
CA TYR A 35 -7.87 3.83 15.42
C TYR A 35 -7.34 3.50 14.03
N ARG A 36 -6.07 3.77 13.78
CA ARG A 36 -5.43 3.48 12.49
C ARG A 36 -5.50 2.01 12.11
N ASP A 37 -5.41 1.10 13.10
CA ASP A 37 -5.43 -0.36 12.89
C ASP A 37 -6.78 -0.84 12.33
N VAL A 38 -7.83 -0.03 12.42
CA VAL A 38 -9.16 -0.27 11.83
C VAL A 38 -9.37 0.58 10.59
N ILE A 39 -9.09 1.87 10.68
CA ILE A 39 -9.45 2.86 9.66
C ILE A 39 -8.69 2.62 8.35
N LEU A 40 -7.37 2.42 8.42
CA LEU A 40 -6.56 2.23 7.20
C LEU A 40 -6.94 0.95 6.44
N PRO A 41 -6.99 -0.24 7.06
CA PRO A 41 -7.37 -1.44 6.32
C PRO A 41 -8.82 -1.42 5.82
N MET A 42 -9.76 -0.84 6.57
CA MET A 42 -11.15 -0.70 6.12
C MET A 42 -11.27 0.25 4.93
N PHE A 43 -10.48 1.33 4.91
CA PHE A 43 -10.41 2.25 3.77
C PHE A 43 -9.87 1.55 2.51
N VAL A 44 -8.81 0.76 2.65
CA VAL A 44 -8.28 -0.07 1.56
C VAL A 44 -9.33 -1.06 1.07
N LEU A 45 -9.94 -1.82 1.97
CA LEU A 45 -11.00 -2.78 1.60
C LEU A 45 -12.14 -2.10 0.85
N ARG A 46 -12.61 -0.95 1.32
CA ARG A 46 -13.69 -0.22 0.63
C ARG A 46 -13.30 0.20 -0.77
N ARG A 47 -12.06 0.65 -0.97
CA ARG A 47 -11.57 0.98 -2.33
C ARG A 47 -11.54 -0.25 -3.23
N LEU A 48 -10.98 -1.36 -2.76
CA LEU A 48 -10.94 -2.62 -3.52
C LEU A 48 -12.35 -3.13 -3.82
N ASP A 49 -13.27 -3.05 -2.87
CA ASP A 49 -14.68 -3.40 -3.04
C ASP A 49 -15.34 -2.54 -4.14
N CYS A 50 -15.12 -1.22 -4.13
CA CYS A 50 -15.60 -0.32 -5.17
C CYS A 50 -15.07 -0.67 -6.58
N LEU A 51 -13.82 -1.08 -6.68
CA LEU A 51 -13.21 -1.46 -7.95
C LEU A 51 -13.74 -2.79 -8.47
N LEU A 52 -14.06 -3.74 -7.58
CA LEU A 52 -14.55 -5.08 -7.92
C LEU A 52 -16.07 -5.15 -8.11
N GLU A 53 -16.83 -4.20 -7.57
CA GLU A 53 -18.30 -4.22 -7.62
C GLU A 53 -18.86 -4.37 -9.03
N PRO A 54 -18.35 -3.67 -10.09
CA PRO A 54 -18.88 -3.80 -11.46
C PRO A 54 -18.73 -5.21 -12.06
N THR A 55 -17.71 -5.97 -11.64
CA THR A 55 -17.41 -7.30 -12.18
C THR A 55 -17.81 -8.44 -11.23
N LYS A 56 -18.45 -8.13 -10.11
CA LYS A 56 -18.78 -9.10 -9.06
C LYS A 56 -19.58 -10.29 -9.59
N GLN A 57 -20.59 -10.05 -10.39
CA GLN A 57 -21.41 -11.09 -10.98
C GLN A 57 -20.63 -11.95 -11.99
N ALA A 58 -19.82 -11.33 -12.82
CA ALA A 58 -18.99 -12.03 -13.81
C ALA A 58 -17.94 -12.95 -13.12
N VAL A 59 -17.36 -12.49 -11.99
CA VAL A 59 -16.45 -13.33 -11.18
C VAL A 59 -17.18 -14.55 -10.61
N ARG A 60 -18.42 -14.40 -10.14
CA ARG A 60 -19.22 -15.54 -9.63
C ARG A 60 -19.54 -16.56 -10.73
N GLU A 61 -19.88 -16.06 -11.92
CA GLU A 61 -20.13 -16.92 -13.09
C GLU A 61 -18.85 -17.66 -13.51
N GLU A 62 -17.71 -16.98 -13.53
CA GLU A 62 -16.42 -17.61 -13.83
C GLU A 62 -16.07 -18.69 -12.79
N VAL A 63 -16.25 -18.44 -11.50
CA VAL A 63 -16.05 -19.43 -10.43
C VAL A 63 -16.93 -20.65 -10.64
N GLN A 64 -18.21 -20.44 -11.00
CA GLN A 64 -19.13 -21.53 -11.28
C GLN A 64 -18.68 -22.33 -12.50
N ASP A 65 -18.31 -21.66 -13.59
CA ASP A 65 -17.82 -22.31 -14.82
C ASP A 65 -16.55 -23.11 -14.58
N GLN A 66 -15.59 -22.56 -13.84
CA GLN A 66 -14.38 -23.29 -13.49
C GLN A 66 -14.67 -24.57 -12.71
N ARG A 67 -15.61 -24.53 -11.76
CA ARG A 67 -16.00 -25.70 -10.95
C ARG A 67 -16.87 -26.71 -11.69
N GLU A 68 -17.89 -26.25 -12.41
CA GLU A 68 -18.92 -27.11 -12.99
C GLU A 68 -18.58 -27.56 -14.42
N LYS A 69 -18.09 -26.63 -15.26
CA LYS A 69 -17.76 -26.96 -16.66
C LYS A 69 -16.35 -27.52 -16.79
N PHE A 70 -15.35 -26.87 -16.19
CA PHE A 70 -13.95 -27.25 -16.31
C PHE A 70 -13.50 -28.26 -15.24
N LYS A 71 -14.34 -28.50 -14.19
CA LYS A 71 -14.06 -29.45 -13.10
C LYS A 71 -12.77 -29.17 -12.34
N LEU A 72 -12.36 -27.90 -12.24
CA LEU A 72 -11.15 -27.53 -11.53
C LEU A 72 -11.35 -27.71 -10.03
N THR A 73 -10.38 -28.35 -9.38
CA THR A 73 -10.32 -28.49 -7.91
C THR A 73 -9.83 -27.19 -7.27
N GLU A 74 -8.87 -26.54 -7.91
CA GLU A 74 -8.36 -25.23 -7.54
C GLU A 74 -8.78 -24.20 -8.58
N LEU A 75 -9.16 -23.01 -8.16
CA LEU A 75 -9.58 -21.95 -9.06
C LEU A 75 -8.37 -21.40 -9.82
N ASP A 76 -8.55 -21.16 -11.11
CA ASP A 76 -7.57 -20.46 -11.92
C ASP A 76 -7.60 -18.94 -11.61
N ALA A 77 -6.59 -18.49 -10.87
CA ALA A 77 -6.41 -17.09 -10.52
C ALA A 77 -6.20 -16.19 -11.74
N GLY A 78 -5.62 -16.73 -12.83
CA GLY A 78 -5.43 -15.99 -14.08
C GLY A 78 -6.77 -15.61 -14.70
N GLY A 79 -7.66 -16.57 -14.91
CA GLY A 79 -9.00 -16.32 -15.42
C GLY A 79 -9.81 -15.33 -14.57
N LEU A 80 -9.71 -15.43 -13.25
CA LEU A 80 -10.38 -14.48 -12.34
C LEU A 80 -9.83 -13.04 -12.45
N ARG A 81 -8.53 -12.89 -12.63
CA ARG A 81 -7.90 -11.57 -12.86
C ARG A 81 -8.29 -10.99 -14.21
N ASP A 82 -8.37 -11.82 -15.24
CA ASP A 82 -8.83 -11.39 -16.58
C ASP A 82 -10.27 -10.86 -16.53
N VAL A 83 -11.15 -11.51 -15.76
CA VAL A 83 -12.53 -11.07 -15.57
C VAL A 83 -12.61 -9.71 -14.85
N THR A 84 -11.78 -9.51 -13.82
CA THR A 84 -11.79 -8.25 -13.06
C THR A 84 -11.06 -7.11 -13.76
N GLY A 85 -10.06 -7.43 -14.60
CA GLY A 85 -9.11 -6.46 -15.13
C GLY A 85 -8.11 -5.92 -14.11
N TYR A 86 -8.05 -6.55 -12.93
CA TYR A 86 -7.13 -6.18 -11.83
C TYR A 86 -6.26 -7.37 -11.43
N VAL A 87 -5.14 -7.08 -10.77
CA VAL A 87 -4.26 -8.12 -10.20
C VAL A 87 -4.85 -8.82 -8.96
N PHE A 88 -6.07 -8.47 -8.59
CA PHE A 88 -6.82 -9.00 -7.46
C PHE A 88 -8.28 -9.26 -7.84
N TYR A 89 -8.95 -10.09 -7.05
CA TYR A 89 -10.35 -10.46 -7.19
C TYR A 89 -10.97 -10.81 -5.83
N ASN A 90 -12.30 -11.01 -5.79
CA ASN A 90 -13.00 -11.57 -4.65
C ASN A 90 -14.07 -12.55 -5.13
N THR A 91 -13.94 -13.81 -4.74
CA THR A 91 -14.84 -14.92 -5.15
C THR A 91 -16.07 -15.09 -4.28
N SER A 92 -16.16 -14.38 -3.13
CA SER A 92 -17.34 -14.43 -2.27
C SER A 92 -18.56 -13.84 -2.95
N GLU A 93 -19.73 -14.13 -2.47
CA GLU A 93 -20.97 -13.48 -2.93
C GLU A 93 -21.18 -12.07 -2.36
N TRP A 94 -20.36 -11.68 -1.38
CA TRP A 94 -20.53 -10.46 -0.61
C TRP A 94 -19.79 -9.26 -1.18
N THR A 95 -20.39 -8.09 -1.02
CA THR A 95 -19.75 -6.76 -1.05
C THR A 95 -19.89 -6.15 0.33
N LEU A 96 -19.11 -5.13 0.68
CA LEU A 96 -19.27 -4.45 1.97
C LEU A 96 -20.70 -3.94 2.16
N LYS A 97 -21.34 -3.42 1.12
CA LYS A 97 -22.73 -2.94 1.17
C LYS A 97 -23.71 -4.10 1.42
N SER A 98 -23.53 -5.23 0.76
CA SER A 98 -24.44 -6.36 0.89
C SER A 98 -24.37 -7.07 2.24
N LEU A 99 -23.23 -6.95 2.95
CA LEU A 99 -23.08 -7.48 4.32
C LEU A 99 -24.11 -6.89 5.29
N LEU A 100 -24.52 -5.64 5.10
CA LEU A 100 -25.51 -4.96 5.94
C LEU A 100 -26.93 -5.52 5.80
N GLY A 101 -27.19 -6.26 4.73
CA GLY A 101 -28.51 -6.87 4.48
C GLY A 101 -28.89 -7.99 5.43
N ASN A 102 -27.92 -8.58 6.16
CA ASN A 102 -28.17 -9.67 7.11
C ASN A 102 -27.33 -9.50 8.39
N PRO A 103 -27.72 -8.59 9.29
CA PRO A 103 -26.95 -8.29 10.50
C PRO A 103 -26.74 -9.51 11.42
N SER A 104 -27.69 -10.45 11.45
CA SER A 104 -27.59 -11.65 12.30
C SER A 104 -26.52 -12.64 11.86
N GLN A 105 -26.03 -12.53 10.61
CA GLN A 105 -24.99 -13.36 10.03
C GLN A 105 -23.74 -12.54 9.68
N LEU A 106 -23.63 -11.31 10.19
CA LEU A 106 -22.60 -10.36 9.80
C LEU A 106 -21.18 -10.93 9.99
N GLU A 107 -20.92 -11.60 11.12
CA GLU A 107 -19.62 -12.23 11.40
C GLU A 107 -19.25 -13.28 10.34
N ALA A 108 -20.14 -14.26 10.12
CA ALA A 108 -19.88 -15.33 9.16
C ALA A 108 -19.75 -14.80 7.72
N ASN A 109 -20.57 -13.82 7.36
CA ASN A 109 -20.55 -13.21 6.03
C ASN A 109 -19.30 -12.34 5.83
N MET A 110 -18.85 -11.64 6.86
CA MET A 110 -17.58 -10.88 6.83
C MET A 110 -16.38 -11.81 6.68
N ASP A 111 -16.36 -12.93 7.41
CA ASP A 111 -15.31 -13.95 7.23
C ASP A 111 -15.32 -14.53 5.82
N ALA A 112 -16.48 -14.85 5.27
CA ALA A 112 -16.61 -15.33 3.89
C ALA A 112 -16.12 -14.27 2.88
N TYR A 113 -16.45 -13.00 3.11
CA TYR A 113 -16.00 -11.89 2.30
C TYR A 113 -14.47 -11.75 2.30
N LEU A 114 -13.84 -11.76 3.48
CA LEU A 114 -12.38 -11.68 3.61
C LEU A 114 -11.67 -12.90 3.00
N ASN A 115 -12.23 -14.09 3.17
CA ASN A 115 -11.69 -15.33 2.60
C ASN A 115 -11.83 -15.41 1.07
N GLY A 116 -12.75 -14.68 0.49
CA GLY A 116 -12.96 -14.64 -0.96
C GLY A 116 -11.90 -13.86 -1.73
N PHE A 117 -11.11 -13.03 -1.09
CA PHE A 117 -10.06 -12.25 -1.75
C PHE A 117 -8.92 -13.13 -2.28
N SER A 118 -8.27 -12.66 -3.32
CA SER A 118 -7.01 -13.20 -3.84
C SER A 118 -5.89 -13.15 -2.79
N ASP A 119 -4.90 -14.01 -2.92
CA ASP A 119 -3.85 -14.20 -1.90
C ASP A 119 -3.04 -12.92 -1.63
N ASN A 120 -2.79 -12.10 -2.64
CA ASN A 120 -2.13 -10.81 -2.45
C ASN A 120 -2.92 -9.82 -1.58
N VAL A 121 -4.26 -9.84 -1.64
CA VAL A 121 -5.11 -9.05 -0.74
C VAL A 121 -5.19 -9.69 0.64
N LYS A 122 -5.26 -11.02 0.73
CA LYS A 122 -5.20 -11.73 2.02
C LYS A 122 -3.92 -11.41 2.78
N GLU A 123 -2.79 -11.34 2.11
CA GLU A 123 -1.52 -10.94 2.71
C GLU A 123 -1.59 -9.52 3.31
N ILE A 124 -2.24 -8.58 2.61
CA ILE A 124 -2.50 -7.23 3.14
C ILE A 124 -3.37 -7.29 4.40
N ILE A 125 -4.47 -8.05 4.35
CA ILE A 125 -5.40 -8.23 5.47
C ILE A 125 -4.68 -8.79 6.70
N GLU A 126 -3.79 -9.77 6.51
CA GLU A 126 -3.01 -10.41 7.57
C GLU A 126 -1.98 -9.45 8.17
N ASN A 127 -1.24 -8.70 7.33
CA ASN A 127 -0.22 -7.76 7.81
C ASN A 127 -0.82 -6.53 8.53
N PHE A 128 -2.07 -6.16 8.22
CA PHE A 128 -2.83 -5.19 9.02
C PHE A 128 -3.43 -5.78 10.30
N ASP A 129 -3.36 -7.08 10.50
CA ASP A 129 -4.08 -7.79 11.58
C ASP A 129 -5.59 -7.47 11.60
N LEU A 130 -6.19 -7.27 10.41
CA LEU A 130 -7.57 -6.83 10.29
C LEU A 130 -8.56 -7.83 10.88
N ARG A 131 -8.31 -9.12 10.77
CA ARG A 131 -9.22 -10.15 11.33
C ARG A 131 -9.36 -10.02 12.85
N THR A 132 -8.30 -9.68 13.56
CA THR A 132 -8.34 -9.40 15.00
C THR A 132 -9.16 -8.15 15.28
N GLN A 133 -9.01 -7.11 14.47
CA GLN A 133 -9.81 -5.89 14.65
C GLN A 133 -11.29 -6.13 14.35
N VAL A 134 -11.62 -6.91 13.33
CA VAL A 134 -13.00 -7.32 13.02
C VAL A 134 -13.65 -8.05 14.21
N ARG A 135 -12.94 -9.04 14.80
CA ARG A 135 -13.44 -9.75 16.00
C ARG A 135 -13.69 -8.80 17.17
N LYS A 136 -12.82 -7.81 17.40
CA LYS A 136 -13.02 -6.79 18.44
C LYS A 136 -14.26 -5.94 18.16
N MET A 137 -14.45 -5.51 16.91
CA MET A 137 -15.62 -4.74 16.50
C MET A 137 -16.92 -5.53 16.64
N ILE A 138 -16.91 -6.82 16.34
CA ILE A 138 -18.05 -7.72 16.54
C ILE A 138 -18.36 -7.84 18.04
N ALA A 139 -17.35 -8.12 18.87
CA ALA A 139 -17.53 -8.25 20.33
C ALA A 139 -18.07 -6.98 20.99
N ALA A 140 -17.80 -5.81 20.39
CA ALA A 140 -18.29 -4.51 20.87
C ALA A 140 -19.56 -4.04 20.15
N ASP A 141 -20.12 -4.82 19.23
CA ASP A 141 -21.32 -4.52 18.44
C ASP A 141 -21.20 -3.22 17.60
N VAL A 142 -20.01 -2.95 17.06
CA VAL A 142 -19.74 -1.74 16.24
C VAL A 142 -19.37 -2.04 14.79
N LEU A 143 -19.19 -3.30 14.41
CA LEU A 143 -18.80 -3.65 13.03
C LEU A 143 -19.82 -3.17 12.00
N PHE A 144 -21.12 -3.33 12.31
CA PHE A 144 -22.20 -2.87 11.43
C PHE A 144 -22.09 -1.37 11.16
N ASP A 145 -21.95 -0.56 12.20
CA ASP A 145 -21.88 0.89 12.11
C ASP A 145 -20.64 1.35 11.32
N VAL A 146 -19.50 0.69 11.53
CA VAL A 146 -18.28 0.97 10.77
C VAL A 146 -18.49 0.69 9.28
N ILE A 147 -19.04 -0.48 8.92
CA ILE A 147 -19.31 -0.81 7.51
C ILE A 147 -20.31 0.19 6.92
N GLU A 148 -21.39 0.51 7.64
CA GLU A 148 -22.42 1.45 7.20
C GLU A 148 -21.81 2.81 6.85
N LYS A 149 -20.91 3.32 7.69
CA LYS A 149 -20.18 4.57 7.41
C LYS A 149 -19.33 4.48 6.16
N TYR A 150 -18.59 3.38 5.95
CA TYR A 150 -17.74 3.22 4.77
C TYR A 150 -18.50 3.07 3.46
N VAL A 151 -19.74 2.55 3.49
CA VAL A 151 -20.58 2.42 2.30
C VAL A 151 -21.57 3.56 2.13
N ALA A 152 -21.56 4.55 3.02
CA ALA A 152 -22.41 5.73 2.94
C ALA A 152 -22.22 6.49 1.62
N GLU A 153 -23.28 7.12 1.16
CA GLU A 153 -23.29 7.86 -0.12
C GLU A 153 -22.71 9.28 -0.01
N ASP A 154 -22.23 9.67 1.16
CA ASP A 154 -21.65 10.99 1.42
C ASP A 154 -20.30 11.23 0.75
N ILE A 155 -19.57 10.14 0.45
CA ILE A 155 -18.28 10.17 -0.23
C ILE A 155 -18.27 9.22 -1.42
N ASN A 156 -17.44 9.53 -2.40
CA ASN A 156 -17.24 8.71 -3.58
C ASN A 156 -15.80 8.15 -3.61
N LEU A 157 -15.66 6.86 -3.31
CA LEU A 157 -14.38 6.14 -3.41
C LEU A 157 -14.27 5.31 -4.70
N THR A 158 -15.22 5.46 -5.64
CA THR A 158 -15.16 4.82 -6.95
C THR A 158 -14.32 5.67 -7.91
N PRO A 159 -13.79 5.11 -9.00
CA PRO A 159 -13.04 5.87 -9.99
C PRO A 159 -13.93 6.76 -10.90
N HIS A 160 -15.25 6.66 -10.78
CA HIS A 160 -16.21 7.32 -11.64
C HIS A 160 -17.05 8.34 -10.88
N ASP A 161 -17.46 9.40 -11.57
CA ASP A 161 -18.38 10.37 -11.03
C ASP A 161 -19.72 9.72 -10.69
N LYS A 162 -20.31 10.08 -9.56
CA LYS A 162 -21.65 9.66 -9.17
C LYS A 162 -22.44 10.82 -8.57
N ARG A 163 -23.77 10.68 -8.49
CA ARG A 163 -24.62 11.64 -7.80
C ARG A 163 -24.70 11.29 -6.31
N GLY A 164 -24.42 12.29 -5.48
CA GLY A 164 -24.61 12.19 -4.03
C GLY A 164 -26.09 12.29 -3.62
N PRO A 165 -26.38 12.08 -2.32
CA PRO A 165 -27.73 12.19 -1.77
C PRO A 165 -28.39 13.56 -1.98
N ASP A 166 -27.58 14.62 -2.07
CA ASP A 166 -27.98 15.99 -2.33
C ASP A 166 -28.20 16.30 -3.83
N GLY A 167 -28.08 15.30 -4.69
CA GLY A 167 -28.19 15.40 -6.14
C GLY A 167 -26.98 16.03 -6.84
N ARG A 168 -25.96 16.48 -6.10
CA ARG A 168 -24.73 17.03 -6.67
C ARG A 168 -23.82 15.93 -7.19
N VAL A 169 -23.03 16.26 -8.21
CA VAL A 169 -22.01 15.35 -8.71
C VAL A 169 -20.87 15.28 -7.69
N GLN A 170 -20.58 14.07 -7.26
CA GLN A 170 -19.38 13.74 -6.50
C GLN A 170 -18.35 13.21 -7.49
N PRO A 171 -17.21 13.89 -7.66
CA PRO A 171 -16.20 13.45 -8.61
C PRO A 171 -15.64 12.07 -8.22
N GLY A 172 -15.30 11.29 -9.24
CA GLY A 172 -14.59 10.03 -9.06
C GLY A 172 -13.21 10.25 -8.48
N LEU A 173 -12.76 9.32 -7.64
CA LEU A 173 -11.44 9.35 -7.04
C LEU A 173 -10.49 8.52 -7.90
N SER A 174 -9.54 9.18 -8.58
CA SER A 174 -8.49 8.52 -9.35
C SER A 174 -7.59 7.68 -8.43
N ASN A 175 -6.78 6.78 -9.01
CA ASN A 175 -5.79 6.02 -8.23
C ASN A 175 -4.78 6.95 -7.55
N LEU A 176 -4.35 8.01 -8.23
CA LEU A 176 -3.48 9.03 -7.66
C LEU A 176 -4.16 9.77 -6.51
N GLY A 177 -5.40 10.21 -6.71
CA GLY A 177 -6.20 10.86 -5.65
C GLY A 177 -6.42 9.96 -4.44
N MET A 178 -6.64 8.66 -4.65
CA MET A 178 -6.73 7.67 -3.59
C MET A 178 -5.43 7.58 -2.79
N GLY A 179 -4.28 7.58 -3.47
CA GLY A 179 -2.97 7.62 -2.82
C GLY A 179 -2.79 8.86 -1.95
N TYR A 180 -3.18 10.05 -2.42
CA TYR A 180 -3.12 11.29 -1.63
C TYR A 180 -4.00 11.24 -0.37
N VAL A 181 -5.22 10.73 -0.49
CA VAL A 181 -6.12 10.56 0.67
C VAL A 181 -5.49 9.61 1.69
N PHE A 182 -4.93 8.51 1.23
CA PHE A 182 -4.32 7.49 2.08
C PHE A 182 -3.09 8.04 2.82
N GLU A 183 -2.18 8.72 2.13
CA GLU A 183 -1.03 9.39 2.73
C GLU A 183 -1.45 10.42 3.79
N GLU A 184 -2.48 11.20 3.51
CA GLU A 184 -2.98 12.21 4.45
C GLU A 184 -3.59 11.58 5.71
N LEU A 185 -4.29 10.45 5.58
CA LEU A 185 -4.77 9.68 6.71
C LEU A 185 -3.62 9.16 7.57
N ILE A 186 -2.59 8.59 6.95
CA ILE A 186 -1.39 8.12 7.65
C ILE A 186 -0.73 9.27 8.40
N ARG A 187 -0.55 10.43 7.75
CA ARG A 187 0.05 11.62 8.36
C ARG A 187 -0.72 12.06 9.61
N LYS A 188 -2.06 12.12 9.52
CA LYS A 188 -2.90 12.49 10.66
C LYS A 188 -2.78 11.51 11.82
N PHE A 189 -2.77 10.21 11.55
CA PHE A 189 -2.61 9.19 12.59
C PHE A 189 -1.24 9.26 13.26
N ASN A 190 -0.18 9.52 12.51
CA ASN A 190 1.17 9.67 13.06
C ASN A 190 1.27 10.93 13.95
N GLU A 191 0.69 12.03 13.53
CA GLU A 191 0.62 13.27 14.34
C GLU A 191 -0.12 13.06 15.68
N GLU A 192 -1.25 12.31 15.63
CA GLU A 192 -2.01 12.00 16.86
C GLU A 192 -1.24 11.10 17.83
N ASN A 193 -0.45 10.18 17.31
CA ASN A 193 0.30 9.23 18.12
C ASN A 193 1.63 9.81 18.65
N ASN A 194 1.96 11.07 18.35
CA ASN A 194 3.28 11.67 18.60
C ASN A 194 4.42 10.80 18.05
N GLU A 195 4.17 10.02 17.01
CA GLU A 195 5.21 9.28 16.32
C GLU A 195 6.12 10.28 15.60
N GLU A 196 7.44 10.13 15.76
CA GLU A 196 8.38 10.99 15.07
C GLU A 196 8.12 10.90 13.57
N ALA A 197 7.73 12.00 12.96
CA ALA A 197 7.34 12.07 11.54
C ALA A 197 8.43 11.58 10.58
N GLY A 198 9.67 11.44 11.05
CA GLY A 198 10.82 10.96 10.28
C GLY A 198 10.97 9.45 10.20
N GLU A 199 10.24 8.64 10.98
CA GLU A 199 10.45 7.17 10.98
C GLU A 199 9.76 6.46 9.81
N HIS A 200 8.67 7.04 9.27
CA HIS A 200 7.85 6.34 8.27
C HIS A 200 7.48 7.21 7.05
N PHE A 201 7.93 8.45 7.01
CA PHE A 201 7.51 9.39 5.98
C PHE A 201 8.64 10.34 5.56
N THR A 202 8.94 10.36 4.26
CA THR A 202 9.86 11.34 3.66
C THR A 202 9.05 12.53 3.16
N PRO A 203 9.36 13.79 3.57
CA PRO A 203 8.66 14.96 3.07
C PRO A 203 8.66 15.04 1.55
N ARG A 204 7.52 15.43 0.94
CA ARG A 204 7.36 15.47 -0.52
C ARG A 204 8.38 16.37 -1.21
N GLU A 205 8.74 17.48 -0.59
CA GLU A 205 9.73 18.42 -1.11
C GLU A 205 11.12 17.77 -1.21
N VAL A 206 11.46 16.91 -0.25
CA VAL A 206 12.71 16.14 -0.26
C VAL A 206 12.66 15.09 -1.37
N ILE A 207 11.55 14.36 -1.51
CA ILE A 207 11.37 13.37 -2.58
C ILE A 207 11.50 14.06 -3.95
N LYS A 208 10.83 15.19 -4.15
CA LYS A 208 10.92 15.97 -5.38
C LYS A 208 12.36 16.39 -5.68
N LEU A 209 13.06 16.90 -4.68
CA LEU A 209 14.49 17.23 -4.85
C LEU A 209 15.30 16.01 -5.29
N MET A 210 15.10 14.87 -4.64
CA MET A 210 15.82 13.63 -4.98
C MET A 210 15.48 13.15 -6.38
N THR A 211 14.23 13.21 -6.81
CA THR A 211 13.82 12.82 -8.17
C THR A 211 14.43 13.74 -9.23
N HIS A 212 14.44 15.06 -9.01
CA HIS A 212 15.12 15.99 -9.90
C HIS A 212 16.61 15.72 -10.00
N LEU A 213 17.29 15.54 -8.87
CA LEU A 213 18.74 15.27 -8.86
C LEU A 213 19.10 13.97 -9.58
N LEU A 214 18.23 12.96 -9.49
CA LEU A 214 18.47 11.64 -10.08
C LEU A 214 18.12 11.60 -11.57
N PHE A 215 17.00 12.15 -11.98
CA PHE A 215 16.44 11.95 -13.32
C PHE A 215 16.70 13.10 -14.30
N ASP A 216 16.80 14.36 -13.86
CA ASP A 216 17.05 15.48 -14.76
C ASP A 216 18.35 15.31 -15.58
N PRO A 217 19.47 14.81 -15.00
CA PRO A 217 20.71 14.63 -15.78
C PRO A 217 20.61 13.59 -16.90
N VAL A 218 19.65 12.65 -16.80
CA VAL A 218 19.52 11.51 -17.73
C VAL A 218 18.20 11.50 -18.49
N LYS A 219 17.37 12.53 -18.36
CA LYS A 219 16.02 12.59 -18.92
C LYS A 219 15.93 12.32 -20.42
N ASP A 220 16.94 12.76 -21.18
CA ASP A 220 16.99 12.61 -22.64
C ASP A 220 17.55 11.25 -23.09
N SER A 221 18.00 10.41 -22.14
CA SER A 221 18.62 9.11 -22.39
C SER A 221 17.99 7.95 -21.61
N LEU A 222 16.78 8.15 -21.08
CA LEU A 222 16.07 7.10 -20.37
C LEU A 222 15.76 5.91 -21.30
N PRO A 223 15.97 4.67 -20.84
CA PRO A 223 15.60 3.49 -21.61
C PRO A 223 14.06 3.38 -21.72
N PRO A 224 13.55 2.66 -22.74
CA PRO A 224 12.10 2.46 -22.91
C PRO A 224 11.45 1.66 -21.79
N VAL A 225 12.24 0.87 -21.07
CA VAL A 225 11.84 0.13 -19.86
C VAL A 225 12.89 0.40 -18.80
N LEU A 226 12.45 0.80 -17.62
CA LEU A 226 13.37 1.08 -16.51
C LEU A 226 12.81 0.61 -15.18
N THR A 227 13.72 0.35 -14.25
CA THR A 227 13.44 -0.14 -12.91
C THR A 227 13.94 0.84 -11.85
N VAL A 228 13.08 1.12 -10.85
CA VAL A 228 13.40 1.97 -9.70
C VAL A 228 13.24 1.14 -8.43
N TYR A 229 14.22 1.17 -7.54
CA TYR A 229 14.23 0.39 -6.32
C TYR A 229 14.43 1.27 -5.09
N ASP A 230 13.65 0.98 -4.04
CA ASP A 230 13.84 1.53 -2.69
C ASP A 230 14.00 0.39 -1.68
N PRO A 231 15.21 0.19 -1.12
CA PRO A 231 15.50 -0.87 -0.15
C PRO A 231 14.91 -0.62 1.24
N ALA A 232 14.34 0.54 1.51
CA ALA A 232 13.66 0.91 2.75
C ALA A 232 12.42 1.76 2.42
N CYS A 233 11.49 1.17 1.64
CA CYS A 233 10.49 1.92 0.90
C CYS A 233 9.40 2.59 1.75
N GLY A 234 9.30 2.23 3.03
CA GLY A 234 8.23 2.76 3.87
C GLY A 234 6.86 2.50 3.25
N SER A 235 6.02 3.51 3.19
CA SER A 235 4.70 3.47 2.54
C SER A 235 4.75 3.52 0.99
N GLY A 236 5.93 3.60 0.39
CA GLY A 236 6.11 3.61 -1.07
C GLY A 236 6.00 4.98 -1.73
N GLY A 237 5.89 6.06 -0.95
CA GLY A 237 5.71 7.40 -1.49
C GLY A 237 6.83 7.84 -2.42
N MET A 238 8.09 7.49 -2.12
CA MET A 238 9.25 7.83 -2.94
C MET A 238 9.23 7.09 -4.28
N LEU A 239 8.86 5.81 -4.29
CA LEU A 239 8.72 5.02 -5.51
C LEU A 239 7.63 5.56 -6.43
N THR A 240 6.48 5.90 -5.86
CA THR A 240 5.35 6.47 -6.61
C THR A 240 5.66 7.84 -7.19
N GLU A 241 6.29 8.71 -6.40
CA GLU A 241 6.67 10.04 -6.87
C GLU A 241 7.72 9.95 -7.99
N ALA A 242 8.69 9.03 -7.87
CA ALA A 242 9.66 8.77 -8.92
C ALA A 242 8.99 8.31 -10.23
N GLN A 243 8.05 7.37 -10.14
CA GLN A 243 7.28 6.91 -11.29
C GLN A 243 6.48 8.05 -11.92
N ASN A 244 5.74 8.82 -11.11
CA ASN A 244 4.96 9.95 -11.60
C ASN A 244 5.85 11.02 -12.25
N PHE A 245 7.01 11.31 -11.66
CA PHE A 245 7.97 12.27 -12.25
C PHE A 245 8.40 11.90 -13.66
N ILE A 246 8.52 10.62 -13.95
CA ILE A 246 8.97 10.10 -15.25
C ILE A 246 7.83 10.03 -16.26
N VAL A 247 6.66 9.47 -15.88
CA VAL A 247 5.62 9.09 -16.86
C VAL A 247 4.36 9.95 -16.84
N ASP A 248 4.08 10.67 -15.74
CA ASP A 248 2.87 11.48 -15.64
C ASP A 248 2.89 12.62 -16.69
N PRO A 249 1.77 12.89 -17.40
CA PRO A 249 1.65 14.04 -18.30
C PRO A 249 1.98 15.38 -17.65
N ASP A 250 1.77 15.50 -16.35
CA ASP A 250 2.12 16.66 -15.53
C ASP A 250 3.48 16.50 -14.82
N GLY A 251 4.16 15.37 -15.02
CA GLY A 251 5.48 15.04 -14.45
C GLY A 251 6.62 15.84 -15.06
N GLY A 252 7.81 15.70 -14.47
CA GLY A 252 9.00 16.45 -14.89
C GLY A 252 9.54 16.04 -16.25
N ILE A 253 9.41 14.76 -16.65
CA ILE A 253 10.02 14.20 -17.86
C ILE A 253 8.99 13.92 -18.95
N LYS A 254 7.81 13.40 -18.60
CA LYS A 254 6.73 13.03 -19.53
C LYS A 254 7.16 11.96 -20.53
N SER A 255 7.87 10.95 -20.05
CA SER A 255 8.37 9.84 -20.86
C SER A 255 7.25 8.84 -21.16
N SER A 256 7.35 8.17 -22.30
CA SER A 256 6.54 7.00 -22.66
C SER A 256 7.17 5.68 -22.17
N ALA A 257 8.17 5.72 -21.31
CA ALA A 257 8.84 4.54 -20.78
C ALA A 257 7.95 3.74 -19.85
N ASP A 258 8.10 2.41 -19.85
CA ASP A 258 7.51 1.54 -18.85
C ASP A 258 8.38 1.57 -17.58
N VAL A 259 7.84 2.09 -16.49
CA VAL A 259 8.55 2.22 -15.22
C VAL A 259 8.05 1.17 -14.23
N TYR A 260 8.92 0.23 -13.86
CA TYR A 260 8.66 -0.77 -12.84
C TYR A 260 9.31 -0.37 -11.53
N ILE A 261 8.52 -0.35 -10.46
CA ILE A 261 8.97 0.03 -9.13
C ILE A 261 9.06 -1.20 -8.23
N TYR A 262 10.11 -1.24 -7.41
CA TYR A 262 10.43 -2.33 -6.50
C TYR A 262 10.74 -1.77 -5.12
N GLY A 263 10.32 -2.47 -4.08
CA GLY A 263 10.57 -1.99 -2.73
C GLY A 263 10.73 -3.12 -1.73
N LYS A 264 11.34 -2.77 -0.61
CA LYS A 264 11.45 -3.64 0.55
C LYS A 264 11.16 -2.89 1.82
N GLU A 265 10.34 -3.47 2.70
CA GLU A 265 9.94 -2.87 3.96
C GLU A 265 9.95 -3.93 5.08
N VAL A 266 10.50 -3.55 6.23
CA VAL A 266 10.66 -4.46 7.37
C VAL A 266 9.44 -4.49 8.30
N ASN A 267 8.70 -3.38 8.36
CA ASN A 267 7.51 -3.27 9.21
C ASN A 267 6.29 -3.85 8.48
N PRO A 268 5.59 -4.87 9.04
CA PRO A 268 4.46 -5.52 8.37
C PRO A 268 3.30 -4.58 8.03
N GLU A 269 2.97 -3.64 8.94
CA GLU A 269 1.88 -2.68 8.73
C GLU A 269 2.24 -1.70 7.60
N THR A 270 3.44 -1.13 7.64
CA THR A 270 3.94 -0.21 6.62
C THR A 270 4.08 -0.91 5.26
N PHE A 271 4.52 -2.18 5.26
CA PHE A 271 4.51 -3.03 4.06
C PHE A 271 3.10 -3.20 3.48
N ALA A 272 2.10 -3.49 4.33
CA ALA A 272 0.71 -3.62 3.89
C ALA A 272 0.17 -2.31 3.28
N ILE A 273 0.54 -1.17 3.86
CA ILE A 273 0.24 0.16 3.32
C ILE A 273 0.85 0.33 1.92
N CYS A 274 2.15 0.07 1.78
CA CYS A 274 2.87 0.18 0.51
C CYS A 274 2.27 -0.75 -0.55
N LYS A 275 2.06 -2.02 -0.21
CA LYS A 275 1.48 -3.01 -1.11
C LYS A 275 0.07 -2.62 -1.57
N SER A 276 -0.74 -2.07 -0.66
CA SER A 276 -2.07 -1.56 -0.96
C SER A 276 -2.04 -0.38 -1.94
N ASP A 277 -1.14 0.58 -1.71
CA ASP A 277 -0.97 1.74 -2.57
C ASP A 277 -0.52 1.32 -3.98
N MET A 278 0.45 0.40 -4.09
CA MET A 278 0.86 -0.18 -5.37
C MET A 278 -0.30 -0.82 -6.12
N MET A 279 -1.09 -1.63 -5.42
CA MET A 279 -2.24 -2.32 -6.00
C MET A 279 -3.32 -1.35 -6.48
N ILE A 280 -3.64 -0.33 -5.69
CA ILE A 280 -4.62 0.70 -6.01
C ILE A 280 -4.19 1.53 -7.23
N LYS A 281 -2.89 1.81 -7.36
CA LYS A 281 -2.30 2.58 -8.47
C LYS A 281 -2.06 1.75 -9.73
N GLY A 282 -2.34 0.44 -9.70
CA GLY A 282 -2.17 -0.47 -10.83
C GLY A 282 -0.74 -0.98 -11.02
N ASN A 283 0.15 -0.77 -10.04
CA ASN A 283 1.47 -1.36 -10.01
C ASN A 283 1.40 -2.82 -9.53
N ASN A 284 2.42 -3.62 -9.88
CA ASN A 284 2.48 -4.99 -9.41
C ASN A 284 2.83 -5.04 -7.91
N PRO A 285 1.90 -5.45 -7.03
CA PRO A 285 2.16 -5.49 -5.59
C PRO A 285 3.21 -6.54 -5.19
N GLU A 286 3.49 -7.53 -6.05
CA GLU A 286 4.52 -8.56 -5.81
C GLU A 286 5.95 -8.02 -5.91
N ASN A 287 6.12 -6.81 -6.44
CA ASN A 287 7.40 -6.11 -6.46
C ASN A 287 7.78 -5.51 -5.09
N ILE A 288 6.86 -5.53 -4.13
CA ILE A 288 7.13 -5.11 -2.75
C ILE A 288 7.32 -6.35 -1.89
N LYS A 289 8.44 -6.41 -1.15
CA LYS A 289 8.81 -7.54 -0.31
C LYS A 289 8.87 -7.15 1.16
N LEU A 290 8.34 -8.02 2.01
CA LEU A 290 8.44 -7.87 3.46
C LEU A 290 9.77 -8.44 3.96
N GLY A 291 10.48 -7.69 4.77
CA GLY A 291 11.69 -8.14 5.45
C GLY A 291 12.83 -7.13 5.47
N SER A 292 13.86 -7.44 6.23
CA SER A 292 15.07 -6.61 6.31
C SER A 292 15.92 -6.74 5.05
N THR A 293 16.23 -5.63 4.40
CA THR A 293 17.16 -5.56 3.27
C THR A 293 18.55 -6.02 3.65
N LEU A 294 18.94 -5.85 4.90
CA LEU A 294 20.24 -6.30 5.43
C LEU A 294 20.30 -7.81 5.61
N ALA A 295 19.17 -8.45 5.94
CA ALA A 295 19.09 -9.87 6.24
C ALA A 295 18.86 -10.75 5.01
N THR A 296 18.09 -10.28 4.02
CA THR A 296 17.71 -11.08 2.86
C THR A 296 17.88 -10.32 1.54
N ASN A 297 18.15 -11.07 0.46
CA ASN A 297 18.25 -10.53 -0.89
C ASN A 297 17.18 -11.13 -1.78
N ASP A 298 15.95 -10.62 -1.67
CA ASP A 298 14.79 -11.12 -2.44
C ASP A 298 14.89 -10.81 -3.93
N PHE A 299 15.76 -9.89 -4.31
CA PHE A 299 16.00 -9.47 -5.69
C PHE A 299 17.40 -9.88 -6.19
N SER A 300 17.95 -11.01 -5.70
CA SER A 300 19.32 -11.46 -5.98
C SER A 300 19.65 -11.66 -7.47
N SER A 301 18.64 -11.93 -8.29
CA SER A 301 18.78 -12.10 -9.74
C SER A 301 18.51 -10.84 -10.56
N MET A 302 18.25 -9.70 -9.89
CA MET A 302 17.88 -8.45 -10.53
C MET A 302 18.97 -7.40 -10.38
N SER A 303 19.06 -6.53 -11.38
CA SER A 303 19.76 -5.25 -11.30
C SER A 303 18.76 -4.15 -11.57
N PHE A 304 18.89 -3.05 -10.86
CA PHE A 304 17.99 -1.89 -10.98
C PHE A 304 18.72 -0.74 -11.67
N ASP A 305 18.01 -0.01 -12.54
CA ASP A 305 18.56 1.14 -13.23
C ASP A 305 18.76 2.32 -12.29
N PHE A 306 17.83 2.50 -11.34
CA PHE A 306 17.84 3.60 -10.38
C PHE A 306 17.50 3.11 -8.98
N MET A 307 18.10 3.79 -7.99
CA MET A 307 17.81 3.56 -6.57
C MET A 307 17.59 4.89 -5.87
N LEU A 308 16.50 4.97 -5.11
CA LEU A 308 16.16 6.09 -4.23
C LEU A 308 15.86 5.52 -2.86
N SER A 309 16.45 6.04 -1.81
CA SER A 309 16.15 5.57 -0.45
C SER A 309 16.38 6.66 0.60
N ASN A 310 15.53 6.64 1.62
CA ASN A 310 15.72 7.34 2.87
C ASN A 310 15.68 6.31 4.02
N PRO A 311 16.79 5.60 4.31
CA PRO A 311 16.81 4.58 5.33
C PRO A 311 16.66 5.21 6.73
N PRO A 312 16.10 4.47 7.72
CA PRO A 312 15.90 4.98 9.07
C PRO A 312 17.23 5.27 9.75
N TYR A 313 17.34 6.44 10.40
CA TYR A 313 18.52 6.85 11.17
C TYR A 313 18.44 6.32 12.62
N GLY A 314 19.60 6.04 13.19
CA GLY A 314 19.70 5.67 14.61
C GLY A 314 19.16 4.29 14.98
N LYS A 315 18.66 3.52 14.04
CA LYS A 315 18.21 2.15 14.26
C LYS A 315 19.39 1.19 14.31
N SER A 316 19.41 0.32 15.32
CA SER A 316 20.44 -0.71 15.44
C SER A 316 20.22 -1.82 14.41
N TRP A 317 21.23 -2.11 13.63
CA TRP A 317 21.27 -3.24 12.69
C TRP A 317 21.97 -4.50 13.26
N LYS A 318 22.30 -4.50 14.56
CA LYS A 318 22.99 -5.61 15.22
C LYS A 318 22.28 -6.95 15.11
N THR A 319 20.96 -6.95 15.06
CA THR A 319 20.13 -8.14 14.86
C THR A 319 20.35 -8.79 13.50
N ASP A 320 20.67 -7.96 12.49
CA ASP A 320 20.88 -8.42 11.12
C ASP A 320 22.33 -8.83 10.86
N LEU A 321 23.26 -8.46 11.73
CA LEU A 321 24.70 -8.70 11.57
C LEU A 321 25.03 -10.18 11.29
N LYS A 322 24.32 -11.11 11.92
CA LYS A 322 24.48 -12.56 11.73
C LYS A 322 24.19 -13.05 10.32
N PHE A 323 23.44 -12.28 9.52
CA PHE A 323 23.16 -12.57 8.12
C PHE A 323 24.22 -11.96 7.19
N ILE A 324 24.93 -10.94 7.65
CA ILE A 324 25.95 -10.20 6.91
C ILE A 324 27.30 -10.86 7.05
N LYS A 325 27.69 -11.21 8.28
CA LYS A 325 29.00 -11.81 8.56
C LYS A 325 28.96 -12.81 9.72
N ASP A 326 29.91 -13.76 9.70
CA ASP A 326 30.25 -14.64 10.81
C ASP A 326 31.73 -14.44 11.18
N GLY A 327 31.99 -13.87 12.34
CA GLY A 327 33.31 -13.41 12.72
C GLY A 327 33.92 -12.43 11.73
N LYS A 328 34.98 -12.85 11.01
CA LYS A 328 35.62 -12.05 9.92
C LYS A 328 35.09 -12.36 8.53
N ASP A 329 34.31 -13.44 8.38
CA ASP A 329 33.84 -13.89 7.07
C ASP A 329 32.57 -13.17 6.68
N VAL A 330 32.57 -12.51 5.53
CA VAL A 330 31.38 -11.88 4.95
C VAL A 330 30.53 -12.96 4.27
N LEU A 331 29.33 -13.17 4.82
CA LEU A 331 28.39 -14.18 4.33
C LEU A 331 27.61 -13.71 3.08
N ASP A 332 27.24 -12.44 3.08
CA ASP A 332 26.46 -11.85 1.98
C ASP A 332 27.38 -11.01 1.07
N PRO A 333 27.52 -11.38 -0.21
CA PRO A 333 28.42 -10.70 -1.13
C PRO A 333 28.10 -9.22 -1.37
N ARG A 334 26.87 -8.76 -1.08
CA ARG A 334 26.50 -7.35 -1.18
C ARG A 334 27.29 -6.44 -0.23
N PHE A 335 27.81 -6.99 0.87
CA PHE A 335 28.55 -6.27 1.89
C PHE A 335 30.07 -6.49 1.80
N LYS A 336 30.52 -7.18 0.75
CA LYS A 336 31.91 -7.32 0.47
C LYS A 336 32.43 -6.06 -0.24
N ILE A 337 33.31 -5.33 0.42
CA ILE A 337 33.90 -4.11 -0.13
C ILE A 337 35.29 -4.45 -0.68
N GLU A 338 35.48 -4.28 -1.99
CA GLU A 338 36.77 -4.45 -2.65
C GLU A 338 37.31 -3.08 -3.05
N LEU A 339 38.06 -2.43 -2.17
CA LEU A 339 38.79 -1.21 -2.46
C LEU A 339 40.30 -1.51 -2.41
N ALA A 340 41.04 -1.01 -3.41
CA ALA A 340 42.49 -1.21 -3.46
C ALA A 340 43.17 -0.67 -2.20
N GLY A 341 43.83 -1.56 -1.44
CA GLY A 341 44.50 -1.23 -0.17
C GLY A 341 43.60 -1.20 1.06
N TYR A 342 42.37 -1.66 0.95
CA TYR A 342 41.42 -1.75 2.06
C TYR A 342 40.89 -3.18 2.16
N ASP A 343 41.17 -3.84 3.27
CA ASP A 343 40.53 -5.13 3.53
C ASP A 343 39.12 -4.86 4.09
N GLY A 344 38.19 -4.54 3.17
CA GLY A 344 36.86 -4.07 3.53
C GLY A 344 36.03 -5.10 4.25
N THR A 345 36.03 -5.04 5.57
CA THR A 345 35.03 -5.68 6.39
C THR A 345 33.98 -4.64 6.80
N VAL A 346 32.73 -5.07 7.04
CA VAL A 346 31.61 -4.22 7.49
C VAL A 346 31.95 -3.41 8.76
N GLU A 347 33.03 -3.73 9.46
CA GLU A 347 33.55 -2.98 10.62
C GLU A 347 33.92 -1.52 10.27
N SER A 348 34.21 -1.22 9.03
CA SER A 348 34.48 0.15 8.59
C SER A 348 33.25 1.02 8.44
N CYS A 349 32.05 0.41 8.42
CA CYS A 349 30.78 1.12 8.40
C CYS A 349 30.22 1.40 9.79
N ASP A 350 30.91 1.00 10.87
CA ASP A 350 30.62 1.41 12.23
C ASP A 350 31.05 2.89 12.42
N ALA A 351 30.30 3.78 11.79
CA ALA A 351 30.33 5.21 12.07
C ALA A 351 29.63 5.49 13.40
N THR A 352 30.04 4.85 14.47
CA THR A 352 29.88 5.43 15.79
C THR A 352 30.91 6.56 15.91
N PRO A 353 30.49 7.82 16.16
CA PRO A 353 31.44 8.86 16.50
C PRO A 353 32.29 8.34 17.69
N ARG A 354 33.57 8.12 17.48
CA ARG A 354 34.47 7.92 18.58
C ARG A 354 34.40 9.21 19.39
N SER A 355 33.81 9.14 20.59
CA SER A 355 33.92 10.19 21.57
C SER A 355 35.43 10.41 21.83
N SER A 356 35.95 11.50 21.29
CA SER A 356 37.22 12.08 21.70
C SER A 356 37.06 12.74 23.06
#